data_7835cd28f450161fb52b1d086b1e2723
#
_entry.id   7835cd28f450161fb52b1d086b1e2723
#
_cell.length_a   1.000
_cell.length_b   1.000
_cell.length_c   1.000
_cell.angle_alpha   90.00
_cell.angle_beta   90.00
_cell.angle_gamma   90.00
#
_symmetry.space_group_name_H-M   'P 1'
#
loop_
_entity.id
_entity.type
_entity.pdbx_description
1 polymer ?
#
loop_
_entity_poly.entity_id
_entity_poly.type
_entity_poly.pdbx_seq_one_letter_code
_entity_poly.pdbx_strand_id
1 'polypeptide(L)'
;MWTTDFLNLFFPRLCNACGELLIKSEKIICLHCLYRLPKTNFHKHIDNPISRVFWGRVDIHSATAFLFFSKGGKVQKLMHKLKYNGNQETGRWLGYLFGNELMDSEIYSDVNIIIPVPLHKSKLRKRGYNQSDSISEGISKAMNVEFTSTSLVKIERTETQTRKSRYNRWKNVRGKFGIMNPYKLEGKH
;
A
#
# COMPACT_ATOMS: atom_id res chain seq x y z
N MET A 1 -29.42 9.58 -15.24
CA MET A 1 -28.47 10.67 -15.40
C MET A 1 -28.81 11.88 -14.50
N TRP A 2 -30.02 12.37 -14.47
CA TRP A 2 -30.48 13.51 -13.62
C TRP A 2 -30.46 13.21 -12.10
N THR A 3 -30.77 11.98 -11.69
CA THR A 3 -30.79 11.57 -10.26
C THR A 3 -29.40 11.55 -9.63
N THR A 4 -28.36 11.19 -10.38
CA THR A 4 -26.95 11.22 -9.91
C THR A 4 -26.43 12.65 -9.79
N ASP A 5 -26.84 13.55 -10.66
CA ASP A 5 -26.41 14.96 -10.62
C ASP A 5 -27.09 15.67 -9.43
N PHE A 6 -28.36 15.35 -9.15
CA PHE A 6 -29.09 15.85 -7.98
C PHE A 6 -28.50 15.33 -6.65
N LEU A 7 -28.15 14.04 -6.57
CA LEU A 7 -27.48 13.47 -5.39
C LEU A 7 -26.09 14.07 -5.16
N ASN A 8 -25.33 14.36 -6.22
CA ASN A 8 -24.02 15.01 -6.11
C ASN A 8 -24.09 16.46 -5.57
N LEU A 9 -25.26 17.12 -5.64
CA LEU A 9 -25.46 18.44 -5.05
C LEU A 9 -25.43 18.37 -3.51
N PHE A 10 -25.99 17.31 -2.93
CA PHE A 10 -26.07 17.14 -1.48
C PHE A 10 -24.90 16.28 -0.93
N PHE A 11 -24.38 15.34 -1.72
CA PHE A 11 -23.28 14.43 -1.36
C PHE A 11 -22.18 14.48 -2.41
N PRO A 12 -21.44 15.60 -2.50
CA PRO A 12 -20.42 15.76 -3.53
C PRO A 12 -19.25 14.78 -3.33
N ARG A 13 -18.74 14.27 -4.43
CA ARG A 13 -17.52 13.46 -4.42
C ARG A 13 -16.33 14.37 -4.22
N LEU A 14 -15.60 14.15 -3.11
CA LEU A 14 -14.46 14.96 -2.74
C LEU A 14 -13.14 14.22 -2.98
N CYS A 15 -12.14 14.95 -3.42
CA CYS A 15 -10.78 14.49 -3.56
C CYS A 15 -10.21 14.01 -2.21
N ASN A 16 -9.76 12.76 -2.13
CA ASN A 16 -9.23 12.18 -0.89
C ASN A 16 -7.92 12.82 -0.42
N ALA A 17 -7.25 13.61 -1.26
CA ALA A 17 -6.00 14.29 -0.95
C ALA A 17 -6.16 15.76 -0.55
N CYS A 18 -6.94 16.57 -1.30
CA CYS A 18 -7.12 17.99 -1.00
C CYS A 18 -8.49 18.33 -0.41
N GLY A 19 -9.53 17.54 -0.69
CA GLY A 19 -10.91 17.81 -0.26
C GLY A 19 -11.73 18.61 -1.28
N GLU A 20 -11.17 19.03 -2.42
CA GLU A 20 -11.87 19.73 -3.49
C GLU A 20 -12.84 18.80 -4.22
N LEU A 21 -13.83 19.38 -4.89
CA LEU A 21 -14.82 18.64 -5.69
C LEU A 21 -14.13 17.87 -6.82
N LEU A 22 -14.56 16.63 -7.01
CA LEU A 22 -14.14 15.80 -8.14
C LEU A 22 -15.06 16.02 -9.35
N ILE A 23 -14.49 16.19 -10.53
CA ILE A 23 -15.22 16.17 -11.79
C ILE A 23 -15.61 14.75 -12.20
N LYS A 24 -16.47 14.59 -13.23
CA LYS A 24 -17.02 13.26 -13.62
C LYS A 24 -15.95 12.20 -13.93
N SER A 25 -14.83 12.60 -14.52
CA SER A 25 -13.72 11.72 -14.88
C SER A 25 -12.81 11.32 -13.70
N GLU A 26 -12.91 12.02 -12.58
CA GLU A 26 -12.09 11.78 -11.40
C GLU A 26 -12.82 10.89 -10.39
N LYS A 27 -12.12 9.93 -9.78
CA LYS A 27 -12.75 8.97 -8.85
C LYS A 27 -12.24 9.12 -7.41
N ILE A 28 -10.95 9.12 -7.20
CA ILE A 28 -10.29 9.04 -5.89
C ILE A 28 -9.64 10.36 -5.52
N ILE A 29 -8.86 10.93 -6.44
CA ILE A 29 -8.22 12.24 -6.29
C ILE A 29 -8.37 13.03 -7.58
N CYS A 30 -8.30 14.36 -7.48
CA CYS A 30 -8.33 15.24 -8.63
C CYS A 30 -7.00 15.19 -9.42
N LEU A 31 -7.04 15.54 -10.70
CA LEU A 31 -5.86 15.57 -11.60
C LEU A 31 -4.73 16.44 -11.04
N HIS A 32 -5.05 17.58 -10.43
CA HIS A 32 -4.05 18.42 -9.77
C HIS A 32 -3.31 17.68 -8.64
N CYS A 33 -4.02 16.91 -7.82
CA CYS A 33 -3.39 16.12 -6.77
C CYS A 33 -2.61 14.94 -7.32
N LEU A 34 -3.11 14.28 -8.36
CA LEU A 34 -2.44 13.18 -9.05
C LEU A 34 -1.08 13.62 -9.60
N TYR A 35 -1.06 14.72 -10.34
CA TYR A 35 0.17 15.27 -10.92
C TYR A 35 1.20 15.67 -9.87
N ARG A 36 0.75 16.14 -8.70
CA ARG A 36 1.60 16.59 -7.59
C ARG A 36 1.78 15.53 -6.49
N LEU A 37 1.58 14.25 -6.77
CA LEU A 37 1.97 13.20 -5.84
C LEU A 37 3.49 13.18 -5.69
N PRO A 38 4.01 13.17 -4.44
CA PRO A 38 5.44 13.17 -4.19
C PRO A 38 6.02 11.76 -4.44
N LYS A 39 6.15 11.36 -5.71
CA LYS A 39 6.72 10.08 -6.11
C LYS A 39 8.19 10.01 -5.78
N THR A 40 8.67 8.86 -5.31
CA THR A 40 10.07 8.65 -4.97
C THR A 40 10.91 8.28 -6.19
N ASN A 41 10.32 7.59 -7.15
CA ASN A 41 10.96 6.94 -8.30
C ASN A 41 12.07 5.93 -7.90
N PHE A 42 12.07 5.44 -6.66
CA PHE A 42 13.09 4.51 -6.17
C PHE A 42 13.05 3.14 -6.86
N HIS A 43 11.92 2.77 -7.45
CA HIS A 43 11.78 1.54 -8.24
C HIS A 43 12.69 1.49 -9.48
N LYS A 44 13.23 2.63 -9.94
CA LYS A 44 14.13 2.72 -11.10
C LYS A 44 15.58 2.36 -10.77
N HIS A 45 15.93 2.23 -9.49
CA HIS A 45 17.30 2.03 -9.04
C HIS A 45 17.37 0.97 -7.96
N ILE A 46 18.21 -0.05 -8.14
CA ILE A 46 18.49 -1.06 -7.10
C ILE A 46 19.11 -0.39 -5.88
N ASP A 47 20.11 0.48 -6.12
CA ASP A 47 20.71 1.30 -5.08
C ASP A 47 19.85 2.54 -4.81
N ASN A 48 19.00 2.45 -3.80
CA ASN A 48 18.14 3.53 -3.35
C ASN A 48 18.08 3.58 -1.80
N PRO A 49 17.62 4.68 -1.20
CA PRO A 49 17.61 4.84 0.26
C PRO A 49 16.83 3.74 1.02
N ILE A 50 15.86 3.08 0.38
CA ILE A 50 15.08 2.00 1.01
C ILE A 50 15.91 0.70 0.98
N SER A 51 16.48 0.33 -0.16
CA SER A 51 17.32 -0.87 -0.30
C SER A 51 18.50 -0.84 0.67
N ARG A 52 19.17 0.31 0.81
CA ARG A 52 20.30 0.50 1.74
C ARG A 52 19.96 0.19 3.21
N VAL A 53 18.69 0.31 3.62
CA VAL A 53 18.26 -0.05 4.98
C VAL A 53 18.44 -1.55 5.27
N PHE A 54 18.35 -2.38 4.24
CA PHE A 54 18.42 -3.85 4.35
C PHE A 54 19.81 -4.42 4.13
N TRP A 55 20.73 -3.68 3.50
CA TRP A 55 22.09 -4.15 3.20
C TRP A 55 22.83 -4.65 4.44
N GLY A 56 23.43 -5.83 4.31
CA GLY A 56 24.13 -6.52 5.41
C GLY A 56 23.23 -7.03 6.54
N ARG A 57 21.89 -6.98 6.39
CA ARG A 57 20.94 -7.43 7.39
C ARG A 57 20.00 -8.52 6.90
N VAL A 58 19.53 -8.40 5.68
CA VAL A 58 18.60 -9.33 5.03
C VAL A 58 19.00 -9.41 3.57
N ASP A 59 19.05 -10.63 3.07
CA ASP A 59 19.23 -10.88 1.64
C ASP A 59 17.89 -10.65 0.93
N ILE A 60 17.81 -9.55 0.20
CA ILE A 60 16.67 -9.18 -0.64
C ILE A 60 17.16 -8.67 -1.97
N HIS A 61 16.44 -8.96 -3.04
CA HIS A 61 16.80 -8.48 -4.38
C HIS A 61 16.77 -6.95 -4.43
N SER A 62 15.67 -6.34 -4.03
CA SER A 62 15.51 -4.88 -3.96
C SER A 62 14.43 -4.48 -2.96
N ALA A 63 14.42 -3.18 -2.63
CA ALA A 63 13.32 -2.57 -1.87
C ALA A 63 13.01 -1.19 -2.44
N THR A 64 11.74 -0.79 -2.42
CA THR A 64 11.30 0.50 -2.94
C THR A 64 10.16 1.09 -2.10
N ALA A 65 9.83 2.34 -2.35
CA ALA A 65 8.67 3.03 -1.81
C ALA A 65 8.04 3.88 -2.90
N PHE A 66 6.73 3.95 -2.96
CA PHE A 66 6.01 4.69 -3.99
C PHE A 66 6.07 6.21 -3.75
N LEU A 67 5.73 6.65 -2.53
CA LEU A 67 5.51 8.05 -2.22
C LEU A 67 6.34 8.50 -1.01
N PHE A 68 6.86 9.71 -1.05
CA PHE A 68 7.39 10.38 0.13
C PHE A 68 6.27 10.74 1.10
N PHE A 69 6.51 10.52 2.38
CA PHE A 69 5.58 10.90 3.45
C PHE A 69 6.01 12.22 4.07
N SER A 70 5.06 13.17 4.16
CA SER A 70 5.22 14.40 4.94
C SER A 70 4.05 14.57 5.91
N LYS A 71 4.34 15.06 7.12
CA LYS A 71 3.30 15.37 8.11
C LYS A 71 2.41 16.50 7.57
N GLY A 72 1.08 16.35 7.66
CA GLY A 72 0.12 17.31 7.10
C GLY A 72 -0.07 17.20 5.57
N GLY A 73 0.78 16.45 4.86
CA GLY A 73 0.77 16.36 3.42
C GLY A 73 -0.37 15.49 2.85
N LYS A 74 -0.48 15.52 1.52
CA LYS A 74 -1.51 14.78 0.76
C LYS A 74 -1.45 13.27 1.03
N VAL A 75 -0.24 12.69 1.09
CA VAL A 75 -0.03 11.26 1.35
C VAL A 75 -0.57 10.87 2.73
N GLN A 76 -0.36 11.71 3.76
CA GLN A 76 -0.93 11.45 5.07
C GLN A 76 -2.46 11.42 5.06
N LYS A 77 -3.10 12.34 4.32
CA LYS A 77 -4.57 12.37 4.17
C LYS A 77 -5.10 11.11 3.48
N LEU A 78 -4.46 10.69 2.37
CA LEU A 78 -4.79 9.45 1.65
C LEU A 78 -4.65 8.22 2.56
N MET A 79 -3.55 8.11 3.30
CA MET A 79 -3.32 7.02 4.24
C MET A 79 -4.28 7.04 5.43
N HIS A 80 -4.76 8.21 5.84
CA HIS A 80 -5.77 8.33 6.88
C HIS A 80 -7.14 7.84 6.39
N LYS A 81 -7.55 8.24 5.19
CA LYS A 81 -8.78 7.73 4.55
C LYS A 81 -8.75 6.20 4.44
N LEU A 82 -7.62 5.65 3.96
CA LEU A 82 -7.39 4.20 3.87
C LEU A 82 -7.43 3.52 5.26
N LYS A 83 -6.96 4.14 6.33
CA LYS A 83 -6.89 3.49 7.66
C LYS A 83 -8.19 3.56 8.47
N TYR A 84 -8.94 4.61 8.33
CA TYR A 84 -10.02 4.92 9.29
C TYR A 84 -11.41 5.07 8.66
N ASN A 85 -11.48 5.38 7.39
CA ASN A 85 -12.77 5.62 6.71
C ASN A 85 -13.22 4.43 5.85
N GLY A 86 -12.62 3.25 6.00
CA GLY A 86 -13.01 2.05 5.24
C GLY A 86 -12.79 2.14 3.72
N ASN A 87 -12.09 3.18 3.25
CA ASN A 87 -11.95 3.46 1.83
C ASN A 87 -10.88 2.57 1.18
N GLN A 88 -11.22 1.28 0.99
CA GLN A 88 -10.36 0.30 0.33
C GLN A 88 -10.06 0.67 -1.12
N GLU A 89 -10.98 1.38 -1.78
CA GLU A 89 -10.82 1.83 -3.16
C GLU A 89 -9.59 2.75 -3.32
N THR A 90 -9.34 3.63 -2.34
CA THR A 90 -8.11 4.42 -2.31
C THR A 90 -6.85 3.54 -2.27
N GLY A 91 -6.89 2.43 -1.53
CA GLY A 91 -5.77 1.48 -1.47
C GLY A 91 -5.54 0.79 -2.82
N ARG A 92 -6.60 0.24 -3.42
CA ARG A 92 -6.54 -0.40 -4.74
C ARG A 92 -6.03 0.56 -5.82
N TRP A 93 -6.52 1.78 -5.79
CA TRP A 93 -6.12 2.81 -6.74
C TRP A 93 -4.65 3.20 -6.59
N LEU A 94 -4.16 3.44 -5.36
CA LEU A 94 -2.74 3.71 -5.09
C LEU A 94 -1.86 2.54 -5.50
N GLY A 95 -2.30 1.31 -5.19
CA GLY A 95 -1.62 0.09 -5.60
C GLY A 95 -1.54 -0.05 -7.12
N TYR A 96 -2.64 0.25 -7.82
CA TYR A 96 -2.67 0.20 -9.28
C TYR A 96 -1.72 1.21 -9.92
N LEU A 97 -1.66 2.44 -9.41
CA LEU A 97 -0.70 3.44 -9.89
C LEU A 97 0.74 2.98 -9.67
N PHE A 98 1.03 2.43 -8.49
CA PHE A 98 2.37 1.95 -8.17
C PHE A 98 2.75 0.72 -9.00
N GLY A 99 1.83 -0.22 -9.18
CA GLY A 99 2.04 -1.41 -10.00
C GLY A 99 2.38 -1.07 -11.45
N ASN A 100 1.74 -0.06 -12.05
CA ASN A 100 2.11 0.41 -13.39
C ASN A 100 3.56 0.93 -13.42
N GLU A 101 4.00 1.68 -12.40
CA GLU A 101 5.39 2.13 -12.35
C GLU A 101 6.40 0.98 -12.14
N LEU A 102 6.00 -0.06 -11.40
CA LEU A 102 6.84 -1.26 -11.22
C LEU A 102 6.98 -2.05 -12.52
N MET A 103 5.93 -2.11 -13.36
CA MET A 103 5.99 -2.75 -14.69
C MET A 103 6.98 -2.07 -15.65
N ASP A 104 7.16 -0.77 -15.49
CA ASP A 104 8.13 0.00 -16.30
C ASP A 104 9.59 -0.21 -15.84
N SER A 105 9.82 -1.05 -14.81
CA SER A 105 11.13 -1.29 -14.22
C SER A 105 11.58 -2.73 -14.40
N GLU A 106 12.73 -2.94 -15.06
CA GLU A 106 13.34 -4.27 -15.21
C GLU A 106 13.63 -4.96 -13.86
N ILE A 107 13.84 -4.19 -12.78
CA ILE A 107 14.12 -4.70 -11.44
C ILE A 107 12.98 -5.57 -10.88
N TYR A 108 11.74 -5.34 -11.33
CA TYR A 108 10.53 -6.02 -10.83
C TYR A 108 9.84 -6.86 -11.91
N SER A 109 10.49 -7.09 -13.06
CA SER A 109 9.91 -7.81 -14.22
C SER A 109 9.65 -9.30 -13.93
N ASP A 110 10.42 -9.90 -13.03
CA ASP A 110 10.33 -11.32 -12.66
C ASP A 110 9.46 -11.58 -11.42
N VAL A 111 8.87 -10.53 -10.83
CA VAL A 111 7.89 -10.68 -9.75
C VAL A 111 6.66 -11.41 -10.25
N ASN A 112 6.33 -12.53 -9.62
CA ASN A 112 5.18 -13.37 -10.01
C ASN A 112 4.17 -13.59 -8.87
N ILE A 113 4.45 -13.09 -7.66
CA ILE A 113 3.51 -13.15 -6.54
C ILE A 113 3.61 -11.92 -5.63
N ILE A 114 2.46 -11.45 -5.14
CA ILE A 114 2.37 -10.34 -4.21
C ILE A 114 1.74 -10.81 -2.90
N ILE A 115 2.47 -10.61 -1.80
CA ILE A 115 2.05 -11.03 -0.48
C ILE A 115 1.99 -9.81 0.45
N PRO A 116 0.80 -9.39 0.88
CA PRO A 116 0.66 -8.28 1.80
C PRO A 116 1.12 -8.63 3.22
N VAL A 117 1.67 -7.65 3.93
CA VAL A 117 1.94 -7.79 5.36
C VAL A 117 0.62 -7.85 6.14
N PRO A 118 0.35 -8.94 6.89
CA PRO A 118 -0.92 -9.13 7.56
C PRO A 118 -1.08 -8.28 8.82
N LEU A 119 -2.32 -7.95 9.14
CA LEU A 119 -2.71 -7.45 10.45
C LEU A 119 -2.97 -8.60 11.43
N HIS A 120 -2.70 -8.37 12.72
CA HIS A 120 -3.17 -9.29 13.76
C HIS A 120 -4.70 -9.34 13.80
N LYS A 121 -5.30 -10.51 14.10
CA LYS A 121 -6.75 -10.76 14.10
C LYS A 121 -7.55 -9.71 14.88
N SER A 122 -7.05 -9.23 16.03
CA SER A 122 -7.73 -8.18 16.82
C SER A 122 -7.77 -6.82 16.14
N LYS A 123 -6.72 -6.45 15.38
CA LYS A 123 -6.70 -5.20 14.61
C LYS A 123 -7.55 -5.33 13.35
N LEU A 124 -7.54 -6.49 12.72
CA LEU A 124 -8.40 -6.79 11.57
C LEU A 124 -9.88 -6.68 11.93
N ARG A 125 -10.30 -7.30 13.05
CA ARG A 125 -11.68 -7.18 13.57
C ARG A 125 -12.09 -5.73 13.86
N LYS A 126 -11.20 -4.93 14.48
CA LYS A 126 -11.48 -3.52 14.79
C LYS A 126 -11.58 -2.65 13.54
N ARG A 127 -10.82 -2.96 12.49
CA ARG A 127 -10.69 -2.14 11.28
C ARG A 127 -11.58 -2.60 10.14
N GLY A 128 -12.00 -3.87 10.17
CA GLY A 128 -12.81 -4.52 9.14
C GLY A 128 -12.00 -5.07 7.95
N TYR A 129 -10.78 -4.56 7.72
CA TYR A 129 -9.93 -4.99 6.61
C TYR A 129 -8.44 -4.68 6.85
N ASN A 130 -7.57 -5.29 6.05
CA ASN A 130 -6.13 -5.01 6.01
C ASN A 130 -5.81 -4.03 4.86
N GLN A 131 -5.19 -2.91 5.17
CA GLN A 131 -4.83 -1.89 4.16
C GLN A 131 -3.81 -2.40 3.16
N SER A 132 -2.89 -3.26 3.61
CA SER A 132 -1.89 -3.86 2.72
C SER A 132 -2.56 -4.72 1.66
N ASP A 133 -3.65 -5.44 1.99
CA ASP A 133 -4.39 -6.25 1.02
C ASP A 133 -4.93 -5.37 -0.11
N SER A 134 -5.60 -4.26 0.23
CA SER A 134 -6.16 -3.36 -0.78
C SER A 134 -5.10 -2.76 -1.71
N ILE A 135 -3.91 -2.41 -1.17
CA ILE A 135 -2.79 -1.92 -2.00
C ILE A 135 -2.25 -3.05 -2.87
N SER A 136 -2.02 -4.23 -2.29
CA SER A 136 -1.50 -5.40 -3.01
C SER A 136 -2.43 -5.88 -4.11
N GLU A 137 -3.74 -5.86 -3.90
CA GLU A 137 -4.74 -6.13 -4.95
C GLU A 137 -4.58 -5.16 -6.13
N GLY A 138 -4.34 -3.89 -5.86
CA GLY A 138 -4.10 -2.88 -6.90
C GLY A 138 -2.82 -3.14 -7.67
N ILE A 139 -1.72 -3.46 -6.98
CA ILE A 139 -0.43 -3.79 -7.60
C ILE A 139 -0.56 -5.05 -8.46
N SER A 140 -1.14 -6.12 -7.89
CA SER A 140 -1.40 -7.38 -8.59
C SER A 140 -2.17 -7.17 -9.88
N LYS A 141 -3.23 -6.36 -9.83
CA LYS A 141 -4.04 -6.05 -11.01
C LYS A 141 -3.25 -5.28 -12.09
N ALA A 142 -2.39 -4.34 -11.70
CA ALA A 142 -1.58 -3.58 -12.65
C ALA A 142 -0.51 -4.46 -13.28
N MET A 143 0.22 -5.23 -12.48
CA MET A 143 1.32 -6.10 -12.93
C MET A 143 0.85 -7.42 -13.53
N ASN A 144 -0.45 -7.75 -13.42
CA ASN A 144 -1.02 -9.05 -13.84
C ASN A 144 -0.30 -10.25 -13.19
N VAL A 145 -0.01 -10.16 -11.88
CA VAL A 145 0.66 -11.20 -11.10
C VAL A 145 -0.24 -11.75 -10.00
N GLU A 146 0.07 -12.95 -9.51
CA GLU A 146 -0.69 -13.60 -8.44
C GLU A 146 -0.71 -12.75 -7.16
N PHE A 147 -1.85 -12.74 -6.46
CA PHE A 147 -2.02 -12.13 -5.15
C PHE A 147 -2.51 -13.16 -4.13
N THR A 148 -1.87 -13.22 -2.96
CA THR A 148 -2.32 -14.06 -1.85
C THR A 148 -2.23 -13.34 -0.51
N SER A 149 -3.36 -13.19 0.20
CA SER A 149 -3.43 -12.62 1.54
C SER A 149 -3.34 -13.65 2.66
N THR A 150 -3.27 -14.95 2.32
CA THR A 150 -3.31 -16.06 3.29
C THR A 150 -1.96 -16.72 3.53
N SER A 151 -0.97 -16.51 2.67
CA SER A 151 0.34 -17.17 2.77
C SER A 151 1.20 -16.65 3.93
N LEU A 152 1.06 -15.37 4.29
CA LEU A 152 1.73 -14.78 5.44
C LEU A 152 0.70 -14.46 6.53
N VAL A 153 0.94 -14.92 7.76
CA VAL A 153 0.05 -14.68 8.89
C VAL A 153 0.78 -14.02 10.05
N LYS A 154 0.06 -13.18 10.79
CA LYS A 154 0.58 -12.59 12.02
C LYS A 154 0.09 -13.38 13.21
N ILE A 155 1.00 -14.13 13.86
CA ILE A 155 0.71 -15.04 14.95
C ILE A 155 0.42 -14.27 16.24
N GLU A 156 1.26 -13.29 16.55
CA GLU A 156 1.17 -12.55 17.81
C GLU A 156 0.78 -11.09 17.62
N ARG A 157 0.08 -10.55 18.62
CA ARG A 157 -0.24 -9.12 18.67
C ARG A 157 1.03 -8.31 18.96
N THR A 158 1.30 -7.31 18.12
CA THR A 158 2.34 -6.31 18.39
C THR A 158 1.73 -5.03 18.95
N GLU A 159 2.42 -4.38 19.87
CA GLU A 159 2.06 -3.07 20.36
C GLU A 159 2.14 -2.00 19.26
N THR A 160 1.55 -0.83 19.55
CA THR A 160 1.58 0.30 18.61
C THR A 160 3.01 0.80 18.41
N GLN A 161 3.43 0.94 17.14
CA GLN A 161 4.80 1.26 16.74
C GLN A 161 5.14 2.77 16.73
N THR A 162 4.12 3.63 16.93
CA THR A 162 4.20 5.07 16.62
C THR A 162 5.24 5.84 17.46
N ARG A 163 5.59 5.33 18.65
CA ARG A 163 6.54 5.97 19.58
C ARG A 163 7.79 5.13 19.89
N LYS A 164 8.04 4.03 19.13
CA LYS A 164 9.16 3.14 19.40
C LYS A 164 10.39 3.50 18.58
N SER A 165 11.59 3.33 19.13
CA SER A 165 12.87 3.42 18.41
C SER A 165 12.96 2.34 17.32
N ARG A 166 13.90 2.49 16.37
CA ARG A 166 14.12 1.51 15.28
C ARG A 166 14.45 0.12 15.84
N TYR A 167 15.30 0.03 16.85
CA TYR A 167 15.67 -1.23 17.52
C TYR A 167 14.47 -1.91 18.19
N ASN A 168 13.68 -1.14 18.95
CA ASN A 168 12.50 -1.67 19.62
C ASN A 168 11.40 -2.13 18.63
N ARG A 169 11.32 -1.50 17.44
CA ARG A 169 10.41 -1.95 16.37
C ARG A 169 10.85 -3.31 15.84
N TRP A 170 12.14 -3.52 15.59
CA TRP A 170 12.67 -4.80 15.12
C TRP A 170 12.41 -5.93 16.12
N LYS A 171 12.76 -5.73 17.40
CA LYS A 171 12.51 -6.70 18.47
C LYS A 171 11.02 -7.05 18.62
N ASN A 172 10.15 -6.05 18.43
CA ASN A 172 8.69 -6.21 18.53
C ASN A 172 8.06 -6.99 17.35
N VAL A 173 8.81 -7.21 16.26
CA VAL A 173 8.31 -7.86 15.04
C VAL A 173 8.92 -9.26 14.86
N ARG A 174 10.13 -9.51 15.38
CA ARG A 174 10.85 -10.78 15.25
C ARG A 174 10.01 -11.96 15.77
N GLY A 175 9.89 -13.04 14.98
CA GLY A 175 9.18 -14.27 15.33
C GLY A 175 7.65 -14.16 15.40
N LYS A 176 7.07 -13.01 15.01
CA LYS A 176 5.61 -12.79 15.11
C LYS A 176 4.83 -13.03 13.81
N PHE A 177 5.52 -13.48 12.79
CA PHE A 177 4.93 -13.86 11.52
C PHE A 177 5.20 -15.35 11.25
N GLY A 178 4.27 -16.02 10.59
CA GLY A 178 4.39 -17.38 10.11
C GLY A 178 3.99 -17.48 8.65
N ILE A 179 4.58 -18.44 7.95
CA ILE A 179 4.22 -18.77 6.57
C ILE A 179 3.23 -19.95 6.61
N MET A 180 2.12 -19.80 5.92
CA MET A 180 1.13 -20.84 5.69
C MET A 180 1.35 -21.43 4.29
N ASN A 181 1.28 -22.78 4.19
CA ASN A 181 1.43 -23.46 2.91
C ASN A 181 2.70 -23.07 2.14
N PRO A 182 3.91 -23.26 2.70
CA PRO A 182 5.17 -22.81 2.10
C PRO A 182 5.38 -23.38 0.69
N TYR A 183 4.89 -24.57 0.39
CA TYR A 183 4.97 -25.21 -0.94
C TYR A 183 4.35 -24.35 -2.07
N LYS A 184 3.39 -23.49 -1.74
CA LYS A 184 2.80 -22.56 -2.74
C LYS A 184 3.72 -21.40 -3.09
N LEU A 185 4.76 -21.20 -2.31
CA LEU A 185 5.70 -20.08 -2.46
C LEU A 185 7.05 -20.55 -3.02
N GLU A 186 7.27 -21.88 -3.11
CA GLU A 186 8.48 -22.44 -3.70
C GLU A 186 8.65 -21.97 -5.15
N GLY A 187 9.85 -21.49 -5.51
CA GLY A 187 10.16 -20.96 -6.84
C GLY A 187 9.43 -19.67 -7.23
N LYS A 188 8.72 -19.04 -6.30
CA LYS A 188 8.07 -17.74 -6.53
C LYS A 188 8.99 -16.59 -6.13
N HIS A 189 8.94 -15.53 -6.95
CA HIS A 189 9.62 -14.26 -6.69
C HIS A 189 8.63 -13.13 -6.52
#